data_9c656cf9ef3b74e8413e5025ec2870fa
#
_entry.id   9c656cf9ef3b74e8413e5025ec2870fa
#
_cell.length_a   1.000
_cell.length_b   1.000
_cell.length_c   1.000
_cell.angle_alpha   90.00
_cell.angle_beta   90.00
_cell.angle_gamma   90.00
#
_symmetry.space_group_name_H-M   'P 1'
#
loop_
_entity.id
_entity.type
_entity.pdbx_description
1 polymer ?
#
loop_
_entity_poly.entity_id
_entity_poly.type
_entity_poly.pdbx_seq_one_letter_code
_entity_poly.pdbx_strand_id
1 'polypeptide(L)'
;MLVFMPIKTNVAVLGINPGPLKIMEVELPDPGPHQVVVKQYASGICHSQLHQMQRPRKTAQALGHESTGSVVMLGSEVRHVKEGDMVIVTWIPRDKVNNPRKVEWSSVNLPDGSVATTSNIFTWAEYTIVDEQYVVKVPPQTKHDVTSIIGCAVITGAGAVENTVTVKPGNSVAIFGIGGVGLSAIVAAKQFKANPIIAVDLNKEKLNFALRFGATHTVNASINDPVKKIHELTPVPGQYDNAKQPVSGADYVFDCIGVQETMKQVVQAARSSYFGVKSGGSAVLVGVPMEDAVLDAKDLMRNEKKFIGSIGGSCHPDRDLPKISEVVS
;
A
#
# COMPACT_ATOMS: atom_id res chain seq x y z
N MET A 1 39.27 -16.51 8.23
CA MET A 1 37.83 -16.75 8.22
C MET A 1 37.28 -16.05 9.45
N LEU A 2 36.66 -14.88 9.30
CA LEU A 2 35.99 -14.20 10.42
C LEU A 2 34.78 -15.08 10.81
N VAL A 3 34.81 -15.65 11.99
CA VAL A 3 33.66 -16.35 12.56
C VAL A 3 32.71 -15.27 13.03
N PHE A 4 31.68 -14.96 12.23
CA PHE A 4 30.61 -14.09 12.70
C PHE A 4 29.81 -14.83 13.80
N MET A 5 29.56 -14.17 14.91
CA MET A 5 28.65 -14.71 15.92
C MET A 5 27.22 -14.65 15.34
N PRO A 6 26.43 -15.74 15.45
CA PRO A 6 25.08 -15.76 14.94
C PRO A 6 24.24 -14.64 15.59
N ILE A 7 23.47 -13.92 14.76
CA ILE A 7 22.58 -12.87 15.27
C ILE A 7 21.33 -13.52 15.86
N LYS A 8 21.14 -13.38 17.16
CA LYS A 8 19.91 -13.73 17.85
C LYS A 8 18.89 -12.60 17.72
N THR A 9 17.64 -12.96 17.44
CA THR A 9 16.55 -12.00 17.25
C THR A 9 15.23 -12.55 17.77
N ASN A 10 14.43 -11.68 18.37
CA ASN A 10 13.03 -11.96 18.66
C ASN A 10 12.19 -11.73 17.41
N VAL A 11 11.36 -12.70 17.04
CA VAL A 11 10.48 -12.67 15.87
C VAL A 11 9.05 -12.96 16.28
N ALA A 12 8.11 -12.19 15.76
CA ALA A 12 6.67 -12.48 15.91
C ALA A 12 6.25 -13.57 14.93
N VAL A 13 5.89 -14.72 15.46
CA VAL A 13 5.52 -15.92 14.68
C VAL A 13 4.05 -16.24 14.87
N LEU A 14 3.37 -16.47 13.76
CA LEU A 14 2.01 -16.97 13.69
C LEU A 14 2.05 -18.50 13.52
N GLY A 15 1.47 -19.23 14.47
CA GLY A 15 1.42 -20.70 14.45
C GLY A 15 0.56 -21.24 13.30
N ILE A 16 0.62 -22.55 13.05
CA ILE A 16 -0.16 -23.24 12.00
C ILE A 16 -1.67 -23.05 12.20
N ASN A 17 -2.13 -23.20 13.44
CA ASN A 17 -3.54 -22.99 13.79
C ASN A 17 -3.83 -21.51 14.07
N PRO A 18 -5.05 -21.02 13.79
CA PRO A 18 -5.46 -19.69 14.21
C PRO A 18 -5.23 -19.49 15.72
N GLY A 19 -4.67 -18.32 16.07
CA GLY A 19 -4.33 -18.04 17.48
C GLY A 19 -3.47 -16.76 17.58
N PRO A 20 -3.07 -16.40 18.80
CA PRO A 20 -2.25 -15.23 19.01
C PRO A 20 -0.83 -15.41 18.44
N LEU A 21 -0.20 -14.29 18.11
CA LEU A 21 1.22 -14.25 17.77
C LEU A 21 2.05 -14.69 18.97
N LYS A 22 3.14 -15.41 18.69
CA LYS A 22 4.15 -15.79 19.68
C LYS A 22 5.45 -15.08 19.36
N ILE A 23 6.08 -14.49 20.37
CA ILE A 23 7.45 -13.98 20.25
C ILE A 23 8.39 -15.14 20.51
N MET A 24 9.28 -15.40 19.57
CA MET A 24 10.25 -16.50 19.64
C MET A 24 11.65 -15.97 19.38
N GLU A 25 12.60 -16.31 20.23
CA GLU A 25 14.03 -16.05 19.97
C GLU A 25 14.53 -17.09 18.97
N VAL A 26 15.17 -16.61 17.91
CA VAL A 26 15.75 -17.44 16.83
C VAL A 26 17.15 -16.93 16.47
N GLU A 27 17.91 -17.77 15.80
CA GLU A 27 19.20 -17.38 15.20
C GLU A 27 19.02 -17.17 13.70
N LEU A 28 19.46 -16.01 13.22
CA LEU A 28 19.49 -15.76 11.77
C LEU A 28 20.71 -16.45 11.17
N PRO A 29 20.56 -17.07 9.99
CA PRO A 29 21.71 -17.57 9.23
C PRO A 29 22.56 -16.40 8.73
N ASP A 30 23.79 -16.70 8.31
CA ASP A 30 24.59 -15.75 7.54
C ASP A 30 23.85 -15.35 6.27
N PRO A 31 23.95 -14.09 5.82
CA PRO A 31 23.27 -13.65 4.61
C PRO A 31 23.81 -14.36 3.38
N GLY A 32 22.91 -14.89 2.55
CA GLY A 32 23.23 -15.36 1.20
C GLY A 32 23.80 -14.22 0.34
N PRO A 33 24.33 -14.55 -0.86
CA PRO A 33 25.03 -13.57 -1.70
C PRO A 33 24.29 -12.27 -1.95
N HIS A 34 22.97 -12.33 -2.07
CA HIS A 34 22.08 -11.19 -2.36
C HIS A 34 21.18 -10.81 -1.18
N GLN A 35 21.50 -11.24 0.03
CA GLN A 35 20.71 -10.92 1.21
C GLN A 35 21.36 -9.81 2.04
N VAL A 36 20.52 -9.11 2.78
CA VAL A 36 20.88 -8.03 3.70
C VAL A 36 20.27 -8.32 5.07
N VAL A 37 21.05 -8.21 6.13
CA VAL A 37 20.53 -8.22 7.50
C VAL A 37 20.31 -6.78 7.94
N VAL A 38 19.09 -6.50 8.36
CA VAL A 38 18.67 -5.16 8.80
C VAL A 38 18.26 -5.21 10.27
N LYS A 39 18.86 -4.34 11.09
CA LYS A 39 18.40 -4.04 12.44
C LYS A 39 17.16 -3.15 12.32
N GLN A 40 16.04 -3.62 12.83
CA GLN A 40 14.78 -2.89 12.76
C GLN A 40 14.68 -1.85 13.88
N TYR A 41 14.23 -0.65 13.56
CA TYR A 41 13.94 0.40 14.55
C TYR A 41 12.43 0.54 14.78
N ALA A 42 11.65 0.41 13.73
CA ALA A 42 10.20 0.40 13.77
C ALA A 42 9.63 -0.37 12.57
N SER A 43 8.48 -0.99 12.75
CA SER A 43 7.75 -1.71 11.70
C SER A 43 6.29 -1.30 11.72
N GLY A 44 5.71 -1.11 10.54
CA GLY A 44 4.29 -0.86 10.38
C GLY A 44 3.45 -2.13 10.56
N ILE A 45 2.15 -1.92 10.73
CA ILE A 45 1.12 -2.97 10.81
C ILE A 45 0.11 -2.73 9.68
N CYS A 46 0.04 -3.68 8.74
CA CYS A 46 -0.87 -3.62 7.62
C CYS A 46 -2.09 -4.52 7.84
N HIS A 47 -3.25 -4.08 7.34
CA HIS A 47 -4.50 -4.85 7.45
C HIS A 47 -4.41 -6.24 6.76
N SER A 48 -3.60 -6.36 5.72
CA SER A 48 -3.35 -7.65 5.05
C SER A 48 -2.83 -8.74 6.01
N GLN A 49 -2.15 -8.35 7.09
CA GLN A 49 -1.65 -9.29 8.09
C GLN A 49 -2.77 -9.82 9.00
N LEU A 50 -3.83 -9.04 9.24
CA LEU A 50 -5.04 -9.56 9.87
C LEU A 50 -5.69 -10.64 9.00
N HIS A 51 -5.75 -10.44 7.68
CA HIS A 51 -6.22 -11.46 6.74
C HIS A 51 -5.35 -12.73 6.81
N GLN A 52 -4.01 -12.58 6.89
CA GLN A 52 -3.11 -13.72 7.06
C GLN A 52 -3.38 -14.47 8.37
N MET A 53 -3.63 -13.75 9.48
CA MET A 53 -3.92 -14.36 10.77
C MET A 53 -5.22 -15.18 10.79
N GLN A 54 -6.19 -14.81 9.97
CA GLN A 54 -7.50 -15.46 9.89
C GLN A 54 -7.54 -16.66 8.94
N ARG A 55 -6.57 -16.77 8.01
CA ARG A 55 -6.54 -17.84 7.01
C ARG A 55 -5.92 -19.13 7.57
N PRO A 56 -6.43 -20.31 7.16
CA PRO A 56 -5.73 -21.58 7.38
C PRO A 56 -4.34 -21.55 6.70
N ARG A 57 -3.35 -22.15 7.35
CA ARG A 57 -1.97 -22.23 6.82
C ARG A 57 -1.36 -23.59 7.07
N LYS A 58 -0.39 -23.96 6.25
CA LYS A 58 0.30 -25.26 6.33
C LYS A 58 1.59 -25.21 7.15
N THR A 59 2.15 -24.02 7.32
CA THR A 59 3.41 -23.76 8.04
C THR A 59 3.24 -22.56 8.97
N ALA A 60 4.03 -22.48 10.01
CA ALA A 60 4.16 -21.25 10.79
C ALA A 60 4.63 -20.10 9.88
N GLN A 61 4.30 -18.87 10.22
CA GLN A 61 4.68 -17.68 9.44
C GLN A 61 5.30 -16.61 10.33
N ALA A 62 6.44 -16.07 9.89
CA ALA A 62 6.97 -14.82 10.40
C ALA A 62 6.37 -13.66 9.62
N LEU A 63 5.87 -12.63 10.33
CA LEU A 63 5.06 -11.56 9.75
C LEU A 63 5.82 -10.23 9.69
N GLY A 64 5.17 -9.23 9.09
CA GLY A 64 5.71 -7.90 8.85
C GLY A 64 6.25 -7.74 7.42
N HIS A 65 5.99 -6.59 6.79
CA HIS A 65 6.41 -6.36 5.42
C HIS A 65 6.74 -4.89 5.10
N GLU A 66 6.87 -4.07 6.11
CA GLU A 66 7.27 -2.67 6.03
C GLU A 66 8.00 -2.25 7.30
N SER A 67 9.14 -1.59 7.17
CA SER A 67 9.91 -1.13 8.33
C SER A 67 10.96 -0.09 7.94
N THR A 68 11.54 0.53 8.97
CA THR A 68 12.76 1.34 8.88
C THR A 68 13.82 0.76 9.80
N GLY A 69 15.04 0.67 9.32
CA GLY A 69 16.16 0.12 10.05
C GLY A 69 17.52 0.51 9.48
N SER A 70 18.57 -0.12 9.96
CA SER A 70 19.92 0.04 9.42
C SER A 70 20.53 -1.30 9.03
N VAL A 71 21.32 -1.27 7.96
CA VAL A 71 22.08 -2.44 7.48
C VAL A 71 23.15 -2.81 8.50
N VAL A 72 23.19 -4.08 8.90
CA VAL A 72 24.23 -4.59 9.84
C VAL A 72 25.12 -5.64 9.20
N MET A 73 24.63 -6.39 8.22
CA MET A 73 25.40 -7.35 7.43
C MET A 73 24.85 -7.39 6.01
N LEU A 74 25.69 -7.79 5.06
CA LEU A 74 25.29 -7.93 3.67
C LEU A 74 26.05 -9.07 2.97
N GLY A 75 25.39 -9.70 2.03
CA GLY A 75 25.95 -10.74 1.17
C GLY A 75 26.94 -10.20 0.15
N SER A 76 27.76 -11.11 -0.37
CA SER A 76 28.92 -10.78 -1.21
C SER A 76 28.59 -10.07 -2.53
N GLU A 77 27.36 -10.18 -3.03
CA GLU A 77 26.89 -9.59 -4.28
C GLU A 77 26.08 -8.30 -4.11
N VAL A 78 25.76 -7.90 -2.88
CA VAL A 78 25.04 -6.64 -2.60
C VAL A 78 25.94 -5.44 -2.88
N ARG A 79 25.45 -4.46 -3.65
CA ARG A 79 26.26 -3.29 -4.05
C ARG A 79 25.62 -1.94 -3.79
N HIS A 80 24.29 -1.85 -3.62
CA HIS A 80 23.55 -0.59 -3.52
C HIS A 80 23.45 -0.02 -2.11
N VAL A 81 23.74 -0.84 -1.09
CA VAL A 81 23.80 -0.47 0.33
C VAL A 81 25.09 -0.98 0.96
N LYS A 82 25.48 -0.40 2.09
CA LYS A 82 26.59 -0.82 2.94
C LYS A 82 26.19 -0.84 4.39
N GLU A 83 26.99 -1.46 5.23
CA GLU A 83 26.79 -1.44 6.68
C GLU A 83 26.67 -0.03 7.24
N GLY A 84 25.73 0.17 8.14
CA GLY A 84 25.37 1.46 8.72
C GLY A 84 24.40 2.30 7.89
N ASP A 85 24.12 1.94 6.64
CA ASP A 85 23.14 2.67 5.84
C ASP A 85 21.73 2.56 6.45
N MET A 86 21.03 3.70 6.51
CA MET A 86 19.62 3.75 6.85
C MET A 86 18.78 3.27 5.66
N VAL A 87 17.83 2.38 5.93
CA VAL A 87 17.03 1.75 4.89
C VAL A 87 15.55 1.63 5.29
N ILE A 88 14.71 1.61 4.26
CA ILE A 88 13.32 1.15 4.35
C ILE A 88 13.28 -0.26 3.76
N VAL A 89 12.66 -1.18 4.50
CA VAL A 89 12.30 -2.52 4.01
C VAL A 89 10.87 -2.46 3.50
N THR A 90 10.66 -2.93 2.28
CA THR A 90 9.35 -2.90 1.60
C THR A 90 9.07 -4.24 0.92
N TRP A 91 7.81 -4.63 0.82
CA TRP A 91 7.39 -5.83 0.09
C TRP A 91 7.41 -5.65 -1.44
N ILE A 92 7.58 -4.43 -1.92
CA ILE A 92 7.63 -4.11 -3.35
C ILE A 92 9.09 -4.23 -3.82
N PRO A 93 9.41 -5.10 -4.78
CA PRO A 93 10.78 -5.23 -5.26
C PRO A 93 11.24 -3.95 -5.98
N ARG A 94 12.51 -3.58 -5.77
CA ARG A 94 13.16 -2.38 -6.34
C ARG A 94 13.21 -2.42 -7.85
N ASP A 95 13.63 -3.55 -8.40
CA ASP A 95 13.80 -3.74 -9.84
C ASP A 95 12.93 -4.90 -10.32
N LYS A 96 11.80 -4.55 -10.90
CA LYS A 96 10.85 -5.52 -11.45
C LYS A 96 11.20 -5.95 -12.90
N VAL A 97 11.99 -5.15 -13.61
CA VAL A 97 12.15 -5.27 -15.06
C VAL A 97 13.51 -5.82 -15.43
N ASN A 98 14.58 -5.40 -14.76
CA ASN A 98 15.95 -5.66 -15.19
C ASN A 98 16.67 -6.76 -14.39
N ASN A 99 16.04 -7.32 -13.35
CA ASN A 99 16.65 -8.37 -12.57
C ASN A 99 15.88 -9.70 -12.69
N PRO A 100 16.21 -10.54 -13.67
CA PRO A 100 15.59 -11.86 -13.85
C PRO A 100 16.02 -12.88 -12.78
N ARG A 101 16.88 -12.47 -11.83
CA ARG A 101 17.35 -13.32 -10.76
C ARG A 101 16.20 -13.77 -9.87
N LYS A 102 16.22 -15.05 -9.53
CA LYS A 102 15.29 -15.58 -8.52
C LYS A 102 15.58 -14.92 -7.17
N VAL A 103 14.53 -14.38 -6.55
CA VAL A 103 14.60 -13.80 -5.22
C VAL A 103 14.96 -14.87 -4.18
N GLU A 104 15.88 -14.55 -3.28
CA GLU A 104 16.21 -15.38 -2.12
C GLU A 104 15.18 -15.13 -1.01
N TRP A 105 14.20 -16.03 -0.91
CA TRP A 105 13.13 -15.89 0.06
C TRP A 105 13.65 -16.10 1.49
N SER A 106 13.23 -15.24 2.38
CA SER A 106 13.53 -15.35 3.79
C SER A 106 12.72 -16.48 4.44
N SER A 107 13.34 -17.20 5.35
CA SER A 107 12.69 -18.17 6.24
C SER A 107 13.34 -18.11 7.62
N VAL A 108 12.65 -18.60 8.63
CA VAL A 108 13.10 -18.56 10.01
C VAL A 108 13.08 -19.98 10.58
N ASN A 109 14.23 -20.49 11.01
CA ASN A 109 14.31 -21.76 11.73
C ASN A 109 13.84 -21.55 13.17
N LEU A 110 12.81 -22.29 13.56
CA LEU A 110 12.23 -22.20 14.91
C LEU A 110 12.98 -23.13 15.89
N PRO A 111 12.91 -22.86 17.20
CA PRO A 111 13.61 -23.67 18.22
C PRO A 111 13.20 -25.15 18.26
N ASP A 112 12.01 -25.50 17.77
CA ASP A 112 11.53 -26.87 17.67
C ASP A 112 11.98 -27.61 16.41
N GLY A 113 12.85 -26.98 15.59
CA GLY A 113 13.35 -27.52 14.34
C GLY A 113 12.43 -27.33 13.14
N SER A 114 11.23 -26.78 13.33
CA SER A 114 10.34 -26.42 12.22
C SER A 114 10.76 -25.10 11.57
N VAL A 115 10.19 -24.77 10.40
CA VAL A 115 10.51 -23.57 9.65
C VAL A 115 9.25 -22.69 9.56
N ALA A 116 9.40 -21.44 9.99
CA ALA A 116 8.42 -20.40 9.70
C ALA A 116 8.72 -19.79 8.32
N THR A 117 7.71 -19.81 7.44
CA THR A 117 7.79 -19.18 6.12
C THR A 117 7.45 -17.70 6.20
N THR A 118 7.77 -16.96 5.15
CA THR A 118 7.43 -15.53 5.02
C THR A 118 6.70 -15.30 3.71
N SER A 119 6.06 -14.14 3.58
CA SER A 119 5.55 -13.65 2.29
C SER A 119 6.63 -12.74 1.65
N ASN A 120 7.78 -13.27 1.33
CA ASN A 120 9.02 -12.68 0.85
C ASN A 120 9.92 -12.13 1.96
N ILE A 121 9.37 -11.38 2.91
CA ILE A 121 10.09 -10.70 3.99
C ILE A 121 9.35 -10.87 5.31
N PHE A 122 10.04 -10.58 6.42
CA PHE A 122 9.43 -10.43 7.74
C PHE A 122 10.07 -9.24 8.45
N THR A 123 9.28 -8.37 9.03
CA THR A 123 9.77 -7.14 9.70
C THR A 123 9.29 -6.99 11.14
N TRP A 124 8.43 -7.89 11.65
CA TRP A 124 8.07 -7.93 13.05
C TRP A 124 9.10 -8.73 13.82
N ALA A 125 10.32 -8.19 13.84
CA ALA A 125 11.51 -8.76 14.47
C ALA A 125 12.48 -7.64 14.85
N GLU A 126 13.44 -7.89 15.73
CA GLU A 126 14.51 -6.94 16.03
C GLU A 126 15.54 -6.88 14.89
N TYR A 127 15.80 -8.02 14.26
CA TYR A 127 16.61 -8.14 13.05
C TYR A 127 15.88 -8.98 12.03
N THR A 128 15.99 -8.60 10.75
CA THR A 128 15.46 -9.36 9.65
C THR A 128 16.55 -9.66 8.62
N ILE A 129 16.40 -10.77 7.91
CA ILE A 129 17.22 -11.10 6.75
C ILE A 129 16.34 -11.10 5.51
N VAL A 130 16.68 -10.31 4.51
CA VAL A 130 15.85 -10.09 3.33
C VAL A 130 16.70 -10.02 2.07
N ASP A 131 16.11 -10.39 0.94
CA ASP A 131 16.73 -10.16 -0.37
C ASP A 131 16.91 -8.66 -0.61
N GLU A 132 18.05 -8.27 -1.19
CA GLU A 132 18.40 -6.87 -1.46
C GLU A 132 17.36 -6.11 -2.30
N GLN A 133 16.51 -6.81 -3.04
CA GLN A 133 15.43 -6.20 -3.82
C GLN A 133 14.35 -5.54 -2.96
N TYR A 134 14.28 -5.88 -1.69
CA TYR A 134 13.30 -5.32 -0.74
C TYR A 134 13.89 -4.28 0.20
N VAL A 135 15.14 -3.83 -0.06
CA VAL A 135 15.85 -2.87 0.78
C VAL A 135 16.18 -1.61 0.00
N VAL A 136 15.66 -0.48 0.42
CA VAL A 136 15.88 0.82 -0.24
C VAL A 136 16.59 1.77 0.70
N LYS A 137 17.73 2.31 0.25
CA LYS A 137 18.49 3.31 1.01
C LYS A 137 17.71 4.63 1.11
N VAL A 138 17.71 5.20 2.31
CA VAL A 138 17.09 6.51 2.60
C VAL A 138 18.08 7.42 3.32
N PRO A 139 17.81 8.74 3.41
CA PRO A 139 18.68 9.66 4.13
C PRO A 139 18.91 9.26 5.58
N PRO A 140 20.13 9.44 6.14
CA PRO A 140 20.47 8.97 7.48
C PRO A 140 19.70 9.68 8.61
N GLN A 141 19.15 10.89 8.36
CA GLN A 141 18.32 11.65 9.30
C GLN A 141 16.85 11.23 9.33
N THR A 142 16.49 10.19 8.57
CA THR A 142 15.10 9.70 8.48
C THR A 142 14.56 9.29 9.86
N LYS A 143 13.38 9.79 10.22
CA LYS A 143 12.70 9.45 11.50
C LYS A 143 12.10 8.06 11.43
N HIS A 144 12.58 7.17 12.26
CA HIS A 144 12.29 5.74 12.18
C HIS A 144 10.81 5.40 12.41
N ASP A 145 10.22 6.02 13.43
CA ASP A 145 8.83 5.79 13.85
C ASP A 145 7.80 6.26 12.79
N VAL A 146 8.09 7.38 12.13
CA VAL A 146 7.22 7.94 11.10
C VAL A 146 7.37 7.19 9.78
N THR A 147 8.58 6.80 9.42
CA THR A 147 8.89 6.25 8.09
C THR A 147 8.68 4.74 8.00
N SER A 148 8.43 4.06 9.11
CA SER A 148 8.21 2.61 9.14
C SER A 148 7.01 2.13 8.29
N ILE A 149 6.03 3.00 8.03
CA ILE A 149 4.85 2.71 7.20
C ILE A 149 5.00 3.15 5.73
N ILE A 150 6.14 3.76 5.38
CA ILE A 150 6.35 4.26 4.00
C ILE A 150 6.46 3.09 3.04
N GLY A 151 7.08 1.99 3.45
CA GLY A 151 7.33 0.80 2.62
C GLY A 151 6.08 0.05 2.16
N CYS A 152 4.90 0.37 2.71
CA CYS A 152 3.63 -0.23 2.30
C CYS A 152 2.52 0.80 2.15
N ALA A 153 1.97 1.30 3.26
CA ALA A 153 0.75 2.10 3.23
C ALA A 153 0.93 3.41 2.46
N VAL A 154 2.04 4.13 2.70
CA VAL A 154 2.25 5.45 2.10
C VAL A 154 2.55 5.35 0.62
N ILE A 155 3.51 4.48 0.23
CA ILE A 155 3.88 4.31 -1.17
C ILE A 155 2.70 3.77 -2.00
N THR A 156 1.87 2.91 -1.42
CA THR A 156 0.69 2.35 -2.09
C THR A 156 -0.37 3.42 -2.38
N GLY A 157 -0.73 4.22 -1.37
CA GLY A 157 -1.75 5.26 -1.52
C GLY A 157 -1.29 6.42 -2.40
N ALA A 158 -0.08 6.94 -2.16
CA ALA A 158 0.48 8.03 -2.95
C ALA A 158 0.72 7.61 -4.41
N GLY A 159 1.30 6.42 -4.61
CA GLY A 159 1.57 5.91 -5.95
C GLY A 159 0.31 5.59 -6.76
N ALA A 160 -0.79 5.18 -6.12
CA ALA A 160 -2.06 5.00 -6.81
C ALA A 160 -2.52 6.31 -7.48
N VAL A 161 -2.32 7.44 -6.81
CA VAL A 161 -2.66 8.78 -7.33
C VAL A 161 -1.66 9.25 -8.40
N GLU A 162 -0.36 9.06 -8.17
CA GLU A 162 0.71 9.57 -9.03
C GLU A 162 0.98 8.67 -10.24
N ASN A 163 1.18 7.38 -9.98
CA ASN A 163 1.70 6.45 -10.99
C ASN A 163 0.60 5.64 -11.69
N THR A 164 -0.44 5.19 -10.96
CA THR A 164 -1.48 4.35 -11.57
C THR A 164 -2.37 5.15 -12.51
N VAL A 165 -2.79 6.36 -12.12
CA VAL A 165 -3.74 7.17 -12.93
C VAL A 165 -3.25 8.58 -13.25
N THR A 166 -2.19 9.05 -12.64
CA THR A 166 -1.59 10.38 -12.89
C THR A 166 -2.60 11.52 -12.72
N VAL A 167 -3.09 11.71 -11.49
CA VAL A 167 -4.01 12.80 -11.14
C VAL A 167 -3.38 14.14 -11.49
N LYS A 168 -4.18 15.05 -12.06
CA LYS A 168 -3.74 16.39 -12.49
C LYS A 168 -4.48 17.48 -11.72
N PRO A 169 -3.95 18.70 -11.69
CA PRO A 169 -4.62 19.85 -11.08
C PRO A 169 -6.05 19.99 -11.57
N GLY A 170 -6.98 20.17 -10.64
CA GLY A 170 -8.41 20.34 -10.91
C GLY A 170 -9.19 19.04 -11.12
N ASN A 171 -8.53 17.87 -11.17
CA ASN A 171 -9.28 16.61 -11.21
C ASN A 171 -10.04 16.41 -9.88
N SER A 172 -11.26 15.93 -9.98
CA SER A 172 -12.05 15.49 -8.84
C SER A 172 -11.66 14.08 -8.40
N VAL A 173 -11.44 13.90 -7.09
CA VAL A 173 -10.98 12.64 -6.50
C VAL A 173 -11.88 12.24 -5.35
N ALA A 174 -12.32 10.98 -5.30
CA ALA A 174 -13.00 10.38 -4.16
C ALA A 174 -12.20 9.17 -3.67
N ILE A 175 -12.05 9.03 -2.35
CA ILE A 175 -11.26 7.97 -1.72
C ILE A 175 -12.14 7.24 -0.71
N PHE A 176 -12.39 5.95 -0.94
CA PHE A 176 -13.12 5.05 -0.06
C PHE A 176 -12.16 4.33 0.88
N GLY A 177 -12.40 4.44 2.19
CA GLY A 177 -11.55 3.86 3.23
C GLY A 177 -10.41 4.76 3.66
N ILE A 178 -10.57 5.45 4.78
CA ILE A 178 -9.62 6.40 5.34
C ILE A 178 -8.76 5.72 6.41
N GLY A 179 -8.01 4.71 5.95
CA GLY A 179 -6.88 4.11 6.67
C GLY A 179 -5.56 4.71 6.19
N GLY A 180 -4.43 4.05 6.50
CA GLY A 180 -3.10 4.53 6.09
C GLY A 180 -2.96 4.75 4.58
N VAL A 181 -3.48 3.83 3.76
CA VAL A 181 -3.46 3.93 2.30
C VAL A 181 -4.32 5.10 1.81
N GLY A 182 -5.58 5.21 2.31
CA GLY A 182 -6.49 6.27 1.88
C GLY A 182 -6.03 7.66 2.32
N LEU A 183 -5.47 7.81 3.52
CA LEU A 183 -4.87 9.08 3.96
C LEU A 183 -3.68 9.48 3.08
N SER A 184 -2.85 8.52 2.71
CA SER A 184 -1.71 8.76 1.79
C SER A 184 -2.18 9.18 0.40
N ALA A 185 -3.27 8.57 -0.09
CA ALA A 185 -3.90 9.00 -1.35
C ALA A 185 -4.46 10.43 -1.26
N ILE A 186 -5.06 10.84 -0.12
CA ILE A 186 -5.54 12.21 0.12
C ILE A 186 -4.38 13.20 0.07
N VAL A 187 -3.28 12.92 0.78
CA VAL A 187 -2.08 13.78 0.79
C VAL A 187 -1.52 13.95 -0.61
N ALA A 188 -1.37 12.85 -1.35
CA ALA A 188 -0.91 12.90 -2.74
C ALA A 188 -1.87 13.69 -3.63
N ALA A 189 -3.19 13.45 -3.56
CA ALA A 189 -4.19 14.19 -4.33
C ALA A 189 -4.11 15.70 -4.06
N LYS A 190 -3.88 16.10 -2.79
CA LYS A 190 -3.65 17.50 -2.43
C LYS A 190 -2.38 18.08 -3.07
N GLN A 191 -1.27 17.33 -3.05
CA GLN A 191 0.00 17.76 -3.70
C GLN A 191 -0.19 17.95 -5.20
N PHE A 192 -0.95 17.08 -5.85
CA PHE A 192 -1.31 17.19 -7.26
C PHE A 192 -2.43 18.20 -7.54
N LYS A 193 -2.86 18.98 -6.52
CA LYS A 193 -3.87 20.03 -6.63
C LYS A 193 -5.21 19.52 -7.18
N ALA A 194 -5.59 18.30 -6.81
CA ALA A 194 -6.93 17.78 -7.08
C ALA A 194 -8.00 18.62 -6.37
N ASN A 195 -9.15 18.79 -6.98
CA ASN A 195 -10.29 19.51 -6.39
C ASN A 195 -11.61 19.13 -7.08
N PRO A 196 -12.64 18.70 -6.33
CA PRO A 196 -12.63 18.39 -4.91
C PRO A 196 -11.86 17.10 -4.57
N ILE A 197 -11.46 16.96 -3.30
CA ILE A 197 -10.94 15.72 -2.70
C ILE A 197 -11.96 15.26 -1.66
N ILE A 198 -12.63 14.13 -1.94
CA ILE A 198 -13.77 13.63 -1.16
C ILE A 198 -13.32 12.37 -0.39
N ALA A 199 -13.33 12.43 0.93
CA ALA A 199 -13.04 11.28 1.79
C ALA A 199 -14.34 10.54 2.14
N VAL A 200 -14.37 9.22 1.97
CA VAL A 200 -15.52 8.35 2.27
C VAL A 200 -15.11 7.28 3.28
N ASP A 201 -15.79 7.23 4.43
CA ASP A 201 -15.58 6.20 5.46
C ASP A 201 -16.85 6.04 6.31
N LEU A 202 -16.95 4.95 7.05
CA LEU A 202 -18.02 4.72 8.03
C LEU A 202 -17.76 5.48 9.36
N ASN A 203 -16.48 5.74 9.66
CA ASN A 203 -16.04 6.31 10.93
C ASN A 203 -15.87 7.83 10.84
N LYS A 204 -16.67 8.56 11.64
CA LYS A 204 -16.65 10.03 11.68
C LYS A 204 -15.31 10.62 12.13
N GLU A 205 -14.58 9.95 13.02
CA GLU A 205 -13.28 10.44 13.50
C GLU A 205 -12.23 10.39 12.39
N LYS A 206 -12.20 9.29 11.61
CA LYS A 206 -11.35 9.18 10.44
C LYS A 206 -11.65 10.24 9.38
N LEU A 207 -12.93 10.56 9.16
CA LEU A 207 -13.35 11.63 8.27
C LEU A 207 -12.88 13.01 8.74
N ASN A 208 -13.01 13.31 10.04
CA ASN A 208 -12.48 14.54 10.61
C ASN A 208 -10.94 14.62 10.49
N PHE A 209 -10.27 13.49 10.63
CA PHE A 209 -8.82 13.39 10.43
C PHE A 209 -8.42 13.65 8.97
N ALA A 210 -9.18 13.11 8.01
CA ALA A 210 -8.96 13.32 6.58
C ALA A 210 -8.93 14.81 6.17
N LEU A 211 -9.79 15.63 6.77
CA LEU A 211 -9.79 17.08 6.52
C LEU A 211 -8.47 17.75 6.88
N ARG A 212 -7.80 17.29 7.95
CA ARG A 212 -6.47 17.81 8.36
C ARG A 212 -5.38 17.46 7.35
N PHE A 213 -5.56 16.38 6.60
CA PHE A 213 -4.60 15.91 5.58
C PHE A 213 -4.88 16.44 4.18
N GLY A 214 -6.04 17.09 3.97
CA GLY A 214 -6.30 17.78 2.71
C GLY A 214 -7.56 17.37 1.98
N ALA A 215 -8.40 16.50 2.56
CA ALA A 215 -9.74 16.30 2.04
C ALA A 215 -10.52 17.63 2.10
N THR A 216 -11.24 17.94 1.03
CA THR A 216 -12.09 19.14 0.95
C THR A 216 -13.52 18.85 1.41
N HIS A 217 -13.95 17.61 1.27
CA HIS A 217 -15.29 17.11 1.64
C HIS A 217 -15.18 15.75 2.30
N THR A 218 -16.18 15.42 3.11
CA THR A 218 -16.29 14.12 3.75
C THR A 218 -17.69 13.55 3.54
N VAL A 219 -17.77 12.23 3.35
CA VAL A 219 -19.03 11.49 3.24
C VAL A 219 -19.00 10.33 4.23
N ASN A 220 -19.88 10.38 5.22
CA ASN A 220 -20.08 9.26 6.13
C ASN A 220 -21.04 8.26 5.49
N ALA A 221 -20.49 7.12 5.02
CA ALA A 221 -21.24 6.09 4.35
C ALA A 221 -22.14 5.24 5.28
N SER A 222 -22.05 5.42 6.62
CA SER A 222 -22.97 4.76 7.55
C SER A 222 -24.35 5.39 7.59
N ILE A 223 -24.47 6.64 7.10
CA ILE A 223 -25.71 7.44 7.17
C ILE A 223 -26.10 8.08 5.83
N ASN A 224 -25.24 8.00 4.83
CA ASN A 224 -25.48 8.56 3.49
C ASN A 224 -25.15 7.51 2.43
N ASP A 225 -25.80 7.60 1.29
CA ASP A 225 -25.36 6.93 0.07
C ASP A 225 -24.13 7.66 -0.50
N PRO A 226 -22.93 7.03 -0.49
CA PRO A 226 -21.70 7.70 -0.90
C PRO A 226 -21.69 8.00 -2.41
N VAL A 227 -22.28 7.14 -3.24
CA VAL A 227 -22.37 7.34 -4.69
C VAL A 227 -23.16 8.61 -4.99
N LYS A 228 -24.37 8.72 -4.44
CA LYS A 228 -25.22 9.89 -4.59
C LYS A 228 -24.51 11.16 -4.14
N LYS A 229 -23.86 11.12 -2.97
CA LYS A 229 -23.13 12.29 -2.42
C LYS A 229 -21.95 12.72 -3.28
N ILE A 230 -21.21 11.79 -3.84
CA ILE A 230 -20.11 12.13 -4.76
C ILE A 230 -20.66 12.80 -6.03
N HIS A 231 -21.73 12.29 -6.61
CA HIS A 231 -22.39 12.92 -7.76
C HIS A 231 -22.89 14.33 -7.46
N GLU A 232 -23.47 14.57 -6.27
CA GLU A 232 -23.90 15.89 -5.81
C GLU A 232 -22.73 16.88 -5.66
N LEU A 233 -21.56 16.40 -5.23
CA LEU A 233 -20.36 17.20 -5.00
C LEU A 233 -19.50 17.43 -6.27
N THR A 234 -19.76 16.68 -7.34
CA THR A 234 -18.97 16.71 -8.57
C THR A 234 -19.85 16.90 -9.83
N PRO A 235 -20.76 17.88 -9.86
CA PRO A 235 -21.52 18.17 -11.06
C PRO A 235 -20.58 18.75 -12.15
N VAL A 236 -20.88 18.47 -13.40
CA VAL A 236 -20.18 19.06 -14.55
C VAL A 236 -21.16 19.95 -15.33
N PRO A 237 -21.21 21.27 -15.03
CA PRO A 237 -22.21 22.17 -15.59
C PRO A 237 -22.19 22.20 -17.11
N GLY A 238 -23.40 22.14 -17.70
CA GLY A 238 -23.56 22.24 -19.16
C GLY A 238 -23.15 21.01 -19.97
N GLN A 239 -22.76 19.91 -19.30
CA GLN A 239 -22.40 18.67 -19.98
C GLN A 239 -23.47 17.60 -19.75
N TYR A 240 -23.71 16.80 -20.79
CA TYR A 240 -24.70 15.72 -20.79
C TYR A 240 -24.05 14.43 -21.31
N ASP A 241 -24.45 13.29 -20.75
CA ASP A 241 -24.05 11.97 -21.23
C ASP A 241 -24.86 11.58 -22.50
N ASN A 242 -24.62 10.37 -23.01
CA ASN A 242 -25.31 9.89 -24.21
C ASN A 242 -26.82 9.61 -23.97
N ALA A 243 -27.25 9.51 -22.72
CA ALA A 243 -28.65 9.39 -22.32
C ALA A 243 -29.31 10.75 -22.04
N LYS A 244 -28.60 11.87 -22.32
CA LYS A 244 -29.01 13.25 -22.03
C LYS A 244 -29.22 13.54 -20.55
N GLN A 245 -28.54 12.80 -19.67
CA GLN A 245 -28.50 13.09 -18.25
C GLN A 245 -27.35 14.05 -17.94
N PRO A 246 -27.49 14.96 -16.97
CA PRO A 246 -26.39 15.82 -16.53
C PRO A 246 -25.20 14.98 -16.08
N VAL A 247 -24.01 15.31 -16.60
CA VAL A 247 -22.78 14.61 -16.21
C VAL A 247 -22.38 14.97 -14.79
N SER A 248 -22.05 13.93 -14.01
CA SER A 248 -21.55 14.07 -12.64
C SER A 248 -20.70 12.85 -12.28
N GLY A 249 -20.09 12.86 -11.09
CA GLY A 249 -19.17 11.84 -10.59
C GLY A 249 -17.72 12.30 -10.62
N ALA A 250 -16.86 11.61 -9.88
CA ALA A 250 -15.45 11.98 -9.76
C ALA A 250 -14.61 11.49 -10.95
N ASP A 251 -13.58 12.24 -11.34
CA ASP A 251 -12.63 11.82 -12.39
C ASP A 251 -11.89 10.55 -11.96
N TYR A 252 -11.52 10.46 -10.68
CA TYR A 252 -10.86 9.28 -10.10
C TYR A 252 -11.51 8.89 -8.77
N VAL A 253 -11.80 7.60 -8.62
CA VAL A 253 -12.39 7.05 -7.40
C VAL A 253 -11.53 5.88 -6.92
N PHE A 254 -10.94 6.00 -5.74
CA PHE A 254 -10.03 4.99 -5.19
C PHE A 254 -10.76 4.13 -4.16
N ASP A 255 -10.68 2.80 -4.33
CA ASP A 255 -11.09 1.83 -3.31
C ASP A 255 -9.86 1.37 -2.51
N CYS A 256 -9.70 1.91 -1.30
CA CYS A 256 -8.65 1.53 -0.36
C CYS A 256 -9.12 0.46 0.65
N ILE A 257 -10.24 -0.22 0.39
CA ILE A 257 -10.86 -1.24 1.25
C ILE A 257 -10.81 -2.61 0.58
N GLY A 258 -11.44 -2.75 -0.61
CA GLY A 258 -11.47 -3.99 -1.37
C GLY A 258 -12.59 -4.95 -0.97
N VAL A 259 -13.74 -4.46 -0.46
CA VAL A 259 -14.94 -5.29 -0.27
C VAL A 259 -15.86 -5.18 -1.47
N GLN A 260 -16.70 -6.20 -1.71
CA GLN A 260 -17.55 -6.27 -2.90
C GLN A 260 -18.42 -5.02 -3.08
N GLU A 261 -18.98 -4.48 -1.99
CA GLU A 261 -19.81 -3.28 -2.04
C GLU A 261 -19.02 -2.04 -2.46
N THR A 262 -17.82 -1.81 -1.91
CA THR A 262 -17.00 -0.65 -2.28
C THR A 262 -16.47 -0.76 -3.71
N MET A 263 -16.07 -1.96 -4.17
CA MET A 263 -15.67 -2.17 -5.57
C MET A 263 -16.78 -1.80 -6.56
N LYS A 264 -18.04 -2.08 -6.21
CA LYS A 264 -19.20 -1.66 -7.01
C LYS A 264 -19.42 -0.14 -6.94
N GLN A 265 -19.41 0.43 -5.73
CA GLN A 265 -19.68 1.85 -5.50
C GLN A 265 -18.65 2.76 -6.16
N VAL A 266 -17.36 2.40 -6.18
CA VAL A 266 -16.33 3.24 -6.81
C VAL A 266 -16.52 3.35 -8.32
N VAL A 267 -17.01 2.31 -8.99
CA VAL A 267 -17.34 2.37 -10.41
C VAL A 267 -18.58 3.24 -10.64
N GLN A 268 -19.60 3.11 -9.80
CA GLN A 268 -20.80 3.93 -9.87
C GLN A 268 -20.51 5.41 -9.63
N ALA A 269 -19.65 5.73 -8.64
CA ALA A 269 -19.27 7.09 -8.28
C ALA A 269 -18.31 7.76 -9.29
N ALA A 270 -17.70 6.99 -10.20
CA ALA A 270 -16.88 7.54 -11.25
C ALA A 270 -17.73 8.30 -12.27
N ARG A 271 -17.17 9.40 -12.79
CA ARG A 271 -17.85 10.33 -13.69
C ARG A 271 -18.35 9.63 -14.97
N SER A 272 -19.56 9.98 -15.41
CA SER A 272 -20.07 9.60 -16.72
C SER A 272 -19.26 10.25 -17.86
N SER A 273 -19.27 9.66 -19.05
CA SER A 273 -18.63 10.24 -20.24
C SER A 273 -19.37 11.48 -20.73
N TYR A 274 -18.65 12.37 -21.43
CA TYR A 274 -19.25 13.35 -22.32
C TYR A 274 -19.19 12.75 -23.70
N PHE A 275 -20.30 12.22 -24.18
CA PHE A 275 -20.32 11.44 -25.39
C PHE A 275 -19.58 12.13 -26.56
N GLY A 276 -18.54 11.46 -27.07
CA GLY A 276 -17.69 11.98 -28.14
C GLY A 276 -16.70 13.09 -27.75
N VAL A 277 -16.67 13.53 -26.49
CA VAL A 277 -15.78 14.61 -26.01
C VAL A 277 -14.79 14.13 -24.96
N LYS A 278 -15.25 13.43 -23.92
CA LYS A 278 -14.41 12.96 -22.82
C LYS A 278 -14.93 11.63 -22.27
N SER A 279 -14.07 10.61 -22.24
CA SER A 279 -14.35 9.32 -21.61
C SER A 279 -14.70 9.46 -20.13
N GLY A 280 -15.38 8.49 -19.59
CA GLY A 280 -15.76 8.41 -18.19
C GLY A 280 -14.56 8.41 -17.21
N GLY A 281 -14.87 8.54 -15.95
CA GLY A 281 -13.90 8.49 -14.86
C GLY A 281 -13.30 7.09 -14.66
N SER A 282 -12.27 7.02 -13.83
CA SER A 282 -11.59 5.77 -13.50
C SER A 282 -11.81 5.41 -12.02
N ALA A 283 -12.26 4.19 -11.79
CA ALA A 283 -12.28 3.54 -10.48
C ALA A 283 -11.00 2.73 -10.31
N VAL A 284 -10.30 2.89 -9.19
CA VAL A 284 -8.99 2.30 -8.92
C VAL A 284 -9.08 1.41 -7.69
N LEU A 285 -8.89 0.11 -7.87
CA LEU A 285 -8.83 -0.86 -6.79
C LEU A 285 -7.42 -0.91 -6.22
N VAL A 286 -7.27 -0.48 -4.98
CA VAL A 286 -6.01 -0.42 -4.22
C VAL A 286 -6.03 -1.38 -3.03
N GLY A 287 -7.18 -1.49 -2.36
CA GLY A 287 -7.42 -2.45 -1.28
C GLY A 287 -7.34 -3.89 -1.77
N VAL A 288 -6.86 -4.78 -0.91
CA VAL A 288 -6.74 -6.22 -1.26
C VAL A 288 -8.11 -6.88 -1.21
N PRO A 289 -8.69 -7.30 -2.34
CA PRO A 289 -10.02 -7.90 -2.35
C PRO A 289 -9.98 -9.33 -1.79
N MET A 290 -11.03 -9.68 -1.07
CA MET A 290 -11.28 -11.04 -0.56
C MET A 290 -12.35 -11.77 -1.37
N GLU A 291 -13.09 -11.05 -2.21
CA GLU A 291 -14.20 -11.52 -3.03
C GLU A 291 -14.11 -10.92 -4.43
N ASP A 292 -14.80 -11.53 -5.38
CA ASP A 292 -14.87 -11.03 -6.74
C ASP A 292 -15.73 -9.75 -6.83
N ALA A 293 -15.35 -8.85 -7.74
CA ALA A 293 -16.13 -7.65 -8.01
C ALA A 293 -17.37 -7.98 -8.87
N VAL A 294 -18.53 -7.45 -8.47
CA VAL A 294 -19.77 -7.50 -9.27
C VAL A 294 -20.07 -6.10 -9.80
N LEU A 295 -19.84 -5.89 -11.09
CA LEU A 295 -19.91 -4.58 -11.74
C LEU A 295 -21.03 -4.50 -12.79
N ASP A 296 -21.63 -3.30 -12.95
CA ASP A 296 -22.54 -3.03 -14.06
C ASP A 296 -21.75 -2.81 -15.36
N ALA A 297 -21.68 -3.87 -16.17
CA ALA A 297 -20.99 -3.82 -17.46
C ALA A 297 -21.62 -2.85 -18.46
N LYS A 298 -22.93 -2.56 -18.33
CA LYS A 298 -23.60 -1.56 -19.20
C LYS A 298 -23.17 -0.14 -18.84
N ASP A 299 -23.02 0.15 -17.54
CA ASP A 299 -22.51 1.46 -17.06
C ASP A 299 -21.06 1.67 -17.52
N LEU A 300 -20.21 0.65 -17.34
CA LEU A 300 -18.82 0.69 -17.82
C LEU A 300 -18.75 1.00 -19.32
N MET A 301 -19.48 0.26 -20.13
CA MET A 301 -19.45 0.41 -21.59
C MET A 301 -20.06 1.74 -22.06
N ARG A 302 -21.26 2.09 -21.57
CA ARG A 302 -21.99 3.29 -22.04
C ARG A 302 -21.28 4.59 -21.64
N ASN A 303 -20.65 4.60 -20.49
CA ASN A 303 -19.97 5.77 -19.95
C ASN A 303 -18.46 5.73 -20.15
N GLU A 304 -17.92 4.74 -20.87
CA GLU A 304 -16.48 4.57 -21.11
C GLU A 304 -15.66 4.69 -19.81
N LYS A 305 -16.22 4.19 -18.68
CA LYS A 305 -15.56 4.17 -17.39
C LYS A 305 -14.45 3.11 -17.38
N LYS A 306 -13.48 3.27 -16.49
CA LYS A 306 -12.41 2.32 -16.30
C LYS A 306 -12.47 1.73 -14.90
N PHE A 307 -12.19 0.42 -14.76
CA PHE A 307 -11.91 -0.23 -13.49
C PHE A 307 -10.49 -0.78 -13.57
N ILE A 308 -9.58 -0.28 -12.70
CA ILE A 308 -8.14 -0.49 -12.82
C ILE A 308 -7.60 -0.99 -11.49
N GLY A 309 -6.77 -2.05 -11.51
CA GLY A 309 -6.02 -2.50 -10.34
C GLY A 309 -4.74 -1.68 -10.12
N SER A 310 -4.40 -1.46 -8.86
CA SER A 310 -3.16 -0.80 -8.44
C SER A 310 -2.45 -1.65 -7.40
N ILE A 311 -1.36 -2.30 -7.77
CA ILE A 311 -0.53 -3.09 -6.85
C ILE A 311 0.65 -2.25 -6.36
N GLY A 312 0.72 -2.03 -5.03
CA GLY A 312 1.79 -1.21 -4.43
C GLY A 312 1.88 0.19 -5.03
N GLY A 313 0.73 0.78 -5.45
CA GLY A 313 0.69 2.11 -6.07
C GLY A 313 1.40 2.18 -7.43
N SER A 314 1.64 1.07 -8.11
CA SER A 314 2.46 1.03 -9.34
C SER A 314 3.84 1.68 -9.17
N CYS A 315 4.39 1.62 -7.95
CA CYS A 315 5.61 2.34 -7.56
C CYS A 315 6.90 1.65 -8.02
N HIS A 316 7.94 2.48 -8.14
CA HIS A 316 9.33 2.09 -8.27
C HIS A 316 10.07 2.49 -6.97
N PRO A 317 10.32 1.57 -6.02
CA PRO A 317 10.80 1.90 -4.68
C PRO A 317 12.05 2.78 -4.64
N ASP A 318 13.06 2.53 -5.48
CA ASP A 318 14.29 3.34 -5.54
C ASP A 318 14.06 4.79 -5.95
N ARG A 319 13.03 5.05 -6.75
CA ARG A 319 12.65 6.40 -7.16
C ARG A 319 11.74 7.08 -6.14
N ASP A 320 10.77 6.34 -5.63
CA ASP A 320 9.62 6.92 -4.93
C ASP A 320 9.84 7.00 -3.41
N LEU A 321 10.47 5.99 -2.80
CA LEU A 321 10.68 5.98 -1.34
C LEU A 321 11.60 7.10 -0.84
N PRO A 322 12.75 7.42 -1.49
CA PRO A 322 13.57 8.55 -1.07
C PRO A 322 12.81 9.88 -1.10
N LYS A 323 12.06 10.15 -2.17
CA LYS A 323 11.25 11.38 -2.30
C LYS A 323 10.20 11.50 -1.19
N ILE A 324 9.50 10.41 -0.90
CA ILE A 324 8.48 10.40 0.15
C ILE A 324 9.13 10.58 1.52
N SER A 325 10.26 9.95 1.79
CA SER A 325 10.96 10.07 3.06
C SER A 325 11.45 11.49 3.36
N GLU A 326 11.86 12.25 2.35
CA GLU A 326 12.23 13.67 2.47
C GLU A 326 11.06 14.57 2.86
N VAL A 327 9.84 14.24 2.39
CA VAL A 327 8.64 15.03 2.69
C VAL A 327 8.15 14.84 4.13
N VAL A 328 8.43 13.67 4.73
CA VAL A 328 7.95 13.31 6.08
C VAL A 328 9.03 13.40 7.15
N SER A 329 10.27 13.71 6.79
CA SER A 329 11.40 13.97 7.69
C SER A 329 11.39 15.42 8.17
#